data_2facef138437e037250e74498fc43914
#
_entry.id   2facef138437e037250e74498fc43914
#
_cell.length_a   1.000
_cell.length_b   1.000
_cell.length_c   1.000
_cell.angle_alpha   90.00
_cell.angle_beta   90.00
_cell.angle_gamma   90.00
#
_symmetry.space_group_name_H-M   'P 1'
#
loop_
_entity.id
_entity.type
_entity.pdbx_description
1 polymer ?
#
loop_
_entity_poly.entity_id
_entity_poly.type
_entity_poly.pdbx_seq_one_letter_code
_entity_poly.pdbx_strand_id
1 'polypeptide(L)'
;MKRIPIVLLVAVFCSLLAWNSSQELFKPPPGFPPVVYSFETNPLTEAKVQLGRALFYDPLLSRDSTISCESCHSPYTAFAHTDHARSHGIENRIGIRNAPALFNLAWQPEFMWDGAINHLDVQALAPIAQHDEMDNTLDAVLLRLRRSRLYPELFRTAWGDTVITGQRFLKSIAAFMTTLVSAEARYDKMRRGELAFTPQEENGYRLFRQHCNACHREPLFTNYAFANNGLPPDTLVPDAGRYRVTRASVDSLQFKVPSLRNVEYSYPYMHDGRFRTLTEVIRHYSGGLQSGTCLSPELRKPIALSPEEKVDLQAFLLTLSDSAFVFNRAHAFPRELFFGGK
;
A
#
# COMPACT_ATOMS: atom_id res chain seq x y z
N MET A 1 -28.28 14.87 -46.68
CA MET A 1 -27.50 15.19 -45.47
C MET A 1 -28.14 14.45 -44.28
N LYS A 2 -27.49 13.38 -43.79
CA LYS A 2 -28.01 12.61 -42.66
C LYS A 2 -27.71 13.38 -41.37
N ARG A 3 -28.75 13.74 -40.62
CA ARG A 3 -28.65 14.41 -39.32
C ARG A 3 -28.05 13.38 -38.34
N ILE A 4 -26.82 13.60 -37.87
CA ILE A 4 -26.24 12.86 -36.75
C ILE A 4 -27.06 13.21 -35.51
N PRO A 5 -27.63 12.25 -34.77
CA PRO A 5 -28.48 12.59 -33.62
C PRO A 5 -27.65 13.26 -32.54
N ILE A 6 -28.11 14.39 -32.04
CA ILE A 6 -27.50 15.20 -30.97
C ILE A 6 -27.16 14.36 -29.73
N VAL A 7 -27.93 13.31 -29.47
CA VAL A 7 -27.71 12.36 -28.36
C VAL A 7 -26.34 11.64 -28.45
N LEU A 8 -25.86 11.31 -29.68
CA LEU A 8 -24.55 10.67 -29.86
C LEU A 8 -23.39 11.65 -29.56
N LEU A 9 -23.56 12.92 -29.92
CA LEU A 9 -22.56 13.95 -29.66
C LEU A 9 -22.44 14.28 -28.17
N VAL A 10 -23.53 14.30 -27.42
CA VAL A 10 -23.55 14.53 -25.97
C VAL A 10 -22.89 13.34 -25.23
N ALA A 11 -23.17 12.09 -25.62
CA ALA A 11 -22.59 10.92 -25.02
C ALA A 11 -21.07 10.84 -25.23
N VAL A 12 -20.58 11.17 -26.42
CA VAL A 12 -19.14 11.23 -26.74
C VAL A 12 -18.45 12.38 -25.97
N PHE A 13 -19.10 13.53 -25.86
CA PHE A 13 -18.56 14.67 -25.11
C PHE A 13 -18.48 14.39 -23.60
N CYS A 14 -19.51 13.77 -23.02
CA CYS A 14 -19.50 13.34 -21.62
C CYS A 14 -18.43 12.26 -21.34
N SER A 15 -18.22 11.33 -22.27
CA SER A 15 -17.16 10.30 -22.10
C SER A 15 -15.75 10.90 -22.22
N LEU A 16 -15.54 11.90 -23.08
CA LEU A 16 -14.26 12.61 -23.18
C LEU A 16 -13.96 13.48 -21.95
N LEU A 17 -14.98 14.12 -21.36
CA LEU A 17 -14.82 14.89 -20.13
C LEU A 17 -14.52 13.98 -18.93
N ALA A 18 -15.18 12.83 -18.83
CA ALA A 18 -14.89 11.84 -17.78
C ALA A 18 -13.50 11.21 -17.92
N TRP A 19 -13.02 11.00 -19.15
CA TRP A 19 -11.67 10.51 -19.43
C TRP A 19 -10.60 11.54 -19.02
N ASN A 20 -10.81 12.84 -19.33
CA ASN A 20 -9.89 13.89 -18.93
C ASN A 20 -9.81 14.06 -17.40
N SER A 21 -10.95 14.01 -16.68
CA SER A 21 -10.96 14.16 -15.23
C SER A 21 -10.27 13.01 -14.50
N SER A 22 -10.35 11.77 -14.98
CA SER A 22 -9.66 10.65 -14.39
C SER A 22 -8.14 10.68 -14.60
N GLN A 23 -7.67 11.27 -15.70
CA GLN A 23 -6.24 11.48 -15.96
C GLN A 23 -5.62 12.59 -15.07
N GLU A 24 -6.42 13.54 -14.58
CA GLU A 24 -5.96 14.56 -13.63
C GLU A 24 -5.78 13.99 -12.21
N LEU A 25 -6.63 13.03 -11.80
CA LEU A 25 -6.61 12.44 -10.46
C LEU A 25 -5.52 11.37 -10.27
N PHE A 26 -5.12 10.70 -11.34
CA PHE A 26 -4.03 9.74 -11.34
C PHE A 26 -3.15 9.95 -12.58
N LYS A 27 -1.93 10.39 -12.35
CA LYS A 27 -0.92 10.52 -13.37
C LYS A 27 0.33 9.72 -12.95
N PRO A 28 0.71 8.69 -13.74
CA PRO A 28 1.93 7.96 -13.44
C PRO A 28 3.13 8.92 -13.39
N PRO A 29 3.95 8.87 -12.32
CA PRO A 29 5.14 9.72 -12.25
C PRO A 29 6.14 9.40 -13.36
N PRO A 30 6.93 10.37 -13.81
CA PRO A 30 7.96 10.15 -14.82
C PRO A 30 8.92 9.02 -14.43
N GLY A 31 9.19 8.10 -15.36
CA GLY A 31 10.09 6.98 -15.14
C GLY A 31 9.50 5.77 -14.42
N PHE A 32 8.25 5.83 -13.96
CA PHE A 32 7.57 4.66 -13.42
C PHE A 32 7.12 3.73 -14.54
N PRO A 33 7.04 2.41 -14.29
CA PRO A 33 6.53 1.46 -15.27
C PRO A 33 5.03 1.67 -15.53
N PRO A 34 4.45 1.06 -16.58
CA PRO A 34 3.00 1.01 -16.76
C PRO A 34 2.30 0.44 -15.53
N VAL A 35 1.13 0.98 -15.20
CA VAL A 35 0.31 0.49 -14.09
C VAL A 35 -0.30 -0.88 -14.40
N VAL A 36 -0.50 -1.68 -13.37
CA VAL A 36 -1.19 -2.98 -13.45
C VAL A 36 -2.70 -2.82 -13.23
N TYR A 37 -3.10 -1.85 -12.39
CA TYR A 37 -4.51 -1.59 -12.11
C TYR A 37 -5.24 -1.02 -13.33
N SER A 38 -6.41 -1.59 -13.67
CA SER A 38 -7.23 -1.11 -14.79
C SER A 38 -8.23 -0.05 -14.32
N PHE A 39 -7.97 1.19 -14.69
CA PHE A 39 -8.91 2.30 -14.46
C PHE A 39 -10.14 2.26 -15.38
N GLU A 40 -10.16 1.43 -16.42
CA GLU A 40 -11.34 1.24 -17.28
C GLU A 40 -12.50 0.63 -16.52
N THR A 41 -12.22 -0.31 -15.60
CA THR A 41 -13.23 -0.99 -14.80
C THR A 41 -13.67 -0.19 -13.58
N ASN A 42 -12.86 0.78 -13.14
CA ASN A 42 -13.14 1.69 -12.04
C ASN A 42 -12.58 3.09 -12.34
N PRO A 43 -13.17 3.85 -13.28
CA PRO A 43 -12.74 5.21 -13.59
C PRO A 43 -12.76 6.09 -12.35
N LEU A 44 -11.66 6.82 -12.12
CA LEU A 44 -11.54 7.73 -11.00
C LEU A 44 -12.41 8.97 -11.23
N THR A 45 -13.09 9.38 -10.17
CA THR A 45 -13.71 10.70 -10.03
C THR A 45 -13.38 11.22 -8.63
N GLU A 46 -13.32 12.54 -8.48
CA GLU A 46 -13.11 13.16 -7.17
C GLU A 46 -14.11 12.64 -6.12
N ALA A 47 -15.38 12.52 -6.50
CA ALA A 47 -16.43 12.01 -5.61
C ALA A 47 -16.21 10.57 -5.16
N LYS A 48 -15.69 9.67 -6.04
CA LYS A 48 -15.34 8.30 -5.64
C LYS A 48 -14.13 8.26 -4.71
N VAL A 49 -13.12 9.10 -4.98
CA VAL A 49 -11.94 9.21 -4.12
C VAL A 49 -12.34 9.71 -2.74
N GLN A 50 -13.18 10.74 -2.64
CA GLN A 50 -13.66 11.26 -1.35
C GLN A 50 -14.56 10.27 -0.61
N LEU A 51 -15.44 9.54 -1.30
CA LEU A 51 -16.20 8.44 -0.71
C LEU A 51 -15.26 7.35 -0.18
N GLY A 52 -14.28 6.93 -0.96
CA GLY A 52 -13.29 5.93 -0.55
C GLY A 52 -12.46 6.39 0.65
N ARG A 53 -12.07 7.67 0.67
CA ARG A 53 -11.39 8.29 1.81
C ARG A 53 -12.28 8.30 3.05
N ALA A 54 -13.55 8.66 2.95
CA ALA A 54 -14.49 8.59 4.07
C ALA A 54 -14.59 7.16 4.62
N LEU A 55 -14.77 6.17 3.75
CA LEU A 55 -14.85 4.76 4.14
C LEU A 55 -13.55 4.25 4.81
N PHE A 56 -12.38 4.68 4.33
CA PHE A 56 -11.08 4.29 4.89
C PHE A 56 -10.91 4.76 6.34
N TYR A 57 -11.45 5.92 6.68
CA TYR A 57 -11.33 6.53 8.00
C TYR A 57 -12.49 6.21 8.95
N ASP A 58 -13.55 5.54 8.49
CA ASP A 58 -14.75 5.31 9.32
C ASP A 58 -14.66 3.98 10.08
N PRO A 59 -14.65 4.00 11.42
CA PRO A 59 -14.68 2.81 12.24
C PRO A 59 -16.00 2.01 12.12
N LEU A 60 -17.05 2.59 11.51
CA LEU A 60 -18.33 1.89 11.25
C LEU A 60 -18.13 0.55 10.50
N LEU A 61 -16.99 0.39 9.82
CA LEU A 61 -16.67 -0.82 9.06
C LEU A 61 -16.28 -2.01 9.95
N SER A 62 -15.76 -1.81 11.16
CA SER A 62 -15.47 -2.90 12.10
C SER A 62 -16.73 -3.38 12.84
N ARG A 63 -16.71 -4.61 13.37
CA ARG A 63 -17.85 -5.22 14.06
C ARG A 63 -18.38 -4.35 15.21
N ASP A 64 -17.50 -3.82 16.02
CA ASP A 64 -17.80 -3.00 17.20
C ASP A 64 -17.71 -1.48 16.96
N SER A 65 -17.39 -1.08 15.72
CA SER A 65 -17.22 0.31 15.32
C SER A 65 -16.08 1.04 16.07
N THR A 66 -15.01 0.34 16.41
CA THR A 66 -13.82 0.91 17.07
C THR A 66 -12.61 1.04 16.16
N ILE A 67 -12.51 0.21 15.09
CA ILE A 67 -11.35 0.12 14.21
C ILE A 67 -11.72 0.56 12.79
N SER A 68 -10.94 1.49 12.24
CA SER A 68 -10.94 1.87 10.83
C SER A 68 -9.69 1.33 10.11
N CYS A 69 -9.58 1.50 8.80
CA CYS A 69 -8.34 1.16 8.07
C CYS A 69 -7.18 2.03 8.57
N GLU A 70 -7.44 3.31 8.88
CA GLU A 70 -6.44 4.24 9.41
C GLU A 70 -5.88 3.81 10.77
N SER A 71 -6.62 3.05 11.57
CA SER A 71 -6.12 2.55 12.86
C SER A 71 -4.84 1.71 12.72
N CYS A 72 -4.67 1.01 11.57
CA CYS A 72 -3.47 0.25 11.22
C CYS A 72 -2.67 0.87 10.06
N HIS A 73 -3.22 1.86 9.37
CA HIS A 73 -2.62 2.48 8.18
C HIS A 73 -2.66 4.01 8.28
N SER A 74 -1.90 4.57 9.24
CA SER A 74 -1.85 6.01 9.45
C SER A 74 -1.12 6.73 8.30
N PRO A 75 -1.67 7.84 7.76
CA PRO A 75 -1.02 8.61 6.71
C PRO A 75 0.37 9.13 7.12
N TYR A 76 0.55 9.45 8.40
CA TYR A 76 1.81 10.00 8.94
C TYR A 76 2.93 8.97 9.05
N THR A 77 2.65 7.71 8.83
CA THR A 77 3.58 6.60 8.81
C THR A 77 3.62 5.89 7.46
N ALA A 78 3.39 6.66 6.38
CA ALA A 78 3.25 6.15 5.01
C ALA A 78 2.18 5.05 4.90
N PHE A 79 1.08 5.18 5.63
CA PHE A 79 0.00 4.20 5.72
C PHE A 79 0.46 2.82 6.20
N ALA A 80 1.44 2.79 7.12
CA ALA A 80 1.85 1.62 7.89
C ALA A 80 1.41 1.77 9.37
N HIS A 81 1.74 0.79 10.20
CA HIS A 81 1.51 0.81 11.65
C HIS A 81 2.85 0.81 12.39
N THR A 82 3.10 1.82 13.24
CA THR A 82 4.41 2.00 13.88
C THR A 82 4.43 1.77 15.39
N ASP A 83 3.28 1.74 16.04
CA ASP A 83 3.19 1.63 17.50
C ASP A 83 3.55 0.22 17.99
N HIS A 84 3.19 -0.80 17.22
CA HIS A 84 3.37 -2.21 17.57
C HIS A 84 4.01 -2.98 16.42
N ALA A 85 4.64 -4.11 16.74
CA ALA A 85 5.24 -4.99 15.73
C ALA A 85 4.20 -5.58 14.78
N ARG A 86 3.02 -5.90 15.27
CA ARG A 86 1.92 -6.52 14.53
C ARG A 86 0.65 -5.67 14.67
N SER A 87 -0.26 -5.77 13.69
CA SER A 87 -1.53 -5.06 13.71
C SER A 87 -2.39 -5.43 14.92
N HIS A 88 -3.16 -4.46 15.43
CA HIS A 88 -4.14 -4.64 16.49
C HIS A 88 -5.52 -4.37 15.94
N GLY A 89 -6.41 -5.35 16.08
CA GLY A 89 -7.81 -5.23 15.68
C GLY A 89 -8.74 -4.93 16.86
N ILE A 90 -10.02 -5.23 16.63
CA ILE A 90 -11.05 -5.08 17.67
C ILE A 90 -10.69 -5.88 18.92
N GLU A 91 -11.18 -5.41 20.09
CA GLU A 91 -10.95 -6.08 21.38
C GLU A 91 -9.45 -6.29 21.70
N ASN A 92 -8.55 -5.45 21.12
CA ASN A 92 -7.09 -5.55 21.24
C ASN A 92 -6.52 -6.90 20.75
N ARG A 93 -7.18 -7.58 19.84
CA ARG A 93 -6.66 -8.81 19.22
C ARG A 93 -5.44 -8.49 18.40
N ILE A 94 -4.41 -9.32 18.51
CA ILE A 94 -3.13 -9.10 17.84
C ILE A 94 -3.04 -10.02 16.64
N GLY A 95 -2.86 -9.44 15.46
CA GLY A 95 -2.58 -10.17 14.22
C GLY A 95 -1.23 -10.86 14.23
N ILE A 96 -0.97 -11.69 13.23
CA ILE A 96 0.30 -12.42 13.11
C ILE A 96 1.35 -11.65 12.31
N ARG A 97 0.96 -10.56 11.62
CA ARG A 97 1.82 -9.80 10.69
C ARG A 97 1.80 -8.32 10.99
N ASN A 98 2.86 -7.65 10.55
CA ASN A 98 2.93 -6.20 10.47
C ASN A 98 1.98 -5.67 9.38
N ALA A 99 1.39 -4.49 9.60
CA ALA A 99 0.59 -3.80 8.59
C ALA A 99 1.50 -3.17 7.51
N PRO A 100 1.46 -3.63 6.27
CA PRO A 100 2.32 -3.10 5.21
C PRO A 100 1.89 -1.67 4.83
N ALA A 101 2.85 -0.84 4.42
CA ALA A 101 2.57 0.49 3.92
C ALA A 101 1.69 0.47 2.66
N LEU A 102 0.77 1.44 2.55
CA LEU A 102 -0.17 1.55 1.43
C LEU A 102 0.19 2.77 0.56
N PHE A 103 1.02 2.56 -0.44
CA PHE A 103 1.30 3.53 -1.50
C PHE A 103 1.70 2.82 -2.78
N ASN A 104 1.56 3.48 -3.91
CA ASN A 104 1.87 2.98 -5.25
C ASN A 104 1.14 1.65 -5.58
N LEU A 105 -0.06 1.47 -5.03
CA LEU A 105 -0.81 0.21 -5.14
C LEU A 105 -1.31 -0.05 -6.56
N ALA A 106 -1.41 0.96 -7.42
CA ALA A 106 -1.77 0.80 -8.83
C ALA A 106 -0.75 -0.04 -9.63
N TRP A 107 0.48 -0.19 -9.14
CA TRP A 107 1.53 -1.03 -9.75
C TRP A 107 1.63 -2.42 -9.14
N GLN A 108 0.91 -2.69 -8.05
CA GLN A 108 1.03 -3.93 -7.30
C GLN A 108 0.07 -5.00 -7.84
N PRO A 109 0.58 -6.18 -8.28
CA PRO A 109 -0.27 -7.22 -8.87
C PRO A 109 -0.99 -8.10 -7.84
N GLU A 110 -0.40 -8.30 -6.66
CA GLU A 110 -0.95 -9.14 -5.60
C GLU A 110 -0.80 -8.44 -4.24
N PHE A 111 -1.79 -8.57 -3.37
CA PHE A 111 -1.91 -7.89 -2.09
C PHE A 111 -1.74 -8.86 -0.93
N MET A 112 -1.60 -8.34 0.30
CA MET A 112 -1.16 -9.03 1.50
C MET A 112 0.31 -9.48 1.40
N TRP A 113 0.94 -9.86 2.52
CA TRP A 113 2.32 -10.34 2.57
C TRP A 113 2.55 -11.63 1.78
N ASP A 114 1.52 -12.47 1.66
CA ASP A 114 1.57 -13.77 1.00
C ASP A 114 0.90 -13.81 -0.39
N GLY A 115 0.38 -12.67 -0.86
CA GLY A 115 -0.30 -12.59 -2.15
C GLY A 115 -1.68 -13.26 -2.18
N ALA A 116 -2.34 -13.36 -1.03
CA ALA A 116 -3.66 -14.00 -0.93
C ALA A 116 -4.75 -13.29 -1.74
N ILE A 117 -4.57 -12.03 -2.07
CA ILE A 117 -5.52 -11.20 -2.83
C ILE A 117 -4.86 -10.75 -4.13
N ASN A 118 -5.52 -10.99 -5.25
CA ASN A 118 -5.00 -10.72 -6.60
C ASN A 118 -5.59 -9.47 -7.28
N HIS A 119 -6.43 -8.70 -6.59
CA HIS A 119 -7.01 -7.47 -7.16
C HIS A 119 -7.30 -6.43 -6.09
N LEU A 120 -6.93 -5.17 -6.35
CA LEU A 120 -7.10 -4.07 -5.40
C LEU A 120 -8.56 -3.82 -5.03
N ASP A 121 -9.50 -3.94 -5.99
CA ASP A 121 -10.93 -3.72 -5.72
C ASP A 121 -11.50 -4.64 -4.64
N VAL A 122 -10.92 -5.81 -4.40
CA VAL A 122 -11.42 -6.75 -3.38
C VAL A 122 -10.51 -6.85 -2.15
N GLN A 123 -9.40 -6.10 -2.13
CA GLN A 123 -8.40 -6.17 -1.06
C GLN A 123 -9.01 -5.86 0.32
N ALA A 124 -9.88 -4.86 0.41
CA ALA A 124 -10.49 -4.44 1.67
C ALA A 124 -11.39 -5.52 2.34
N LEU A 125 -11.81 -6.55 1.59
CA LEU A 125 -12.56 -7.67 2.20
C LEU A 125 -11.72 -8.47 3.19
N ALA A 126 -10.41 -8.58 2.96
CA ALA A 126 -9.55 -9.36 3.84
C ALA A 126 -9.51 -8.80 5.26
N PRO A 127 -9.12 -7.52 5.52
CA PRO A 127 -9.13 -6.97 6.86
C PRO A 127 -10.55 -6.86 7.45
N ILE A 128 -11.60 -6.61 6.64
CA ILE A 128 -12.98 -6.56 7.14
C ILE A 128 -13.40 -7.90 7.72
N ALA A 129 -13.09 -9.01 7.05
CA ALA A 129 -13.48 -10.35 7.48
C ALA A 129 -12.51 -11.00 8.47
N GLN A 130 -11.31 -10.46 8.62
CA GLN A 130 -10.29 -11.06 9.49
C GLN A 130 -10.67 -10.91 10.97
N HIS A 131 -10.72 -12.04 11.68
CA HIS A 131 -11.10 -12.12 13.10
C HIS A 131 -10.24 -11.23 14.01
N ASP A 132 -8.92 -11.19 13.74
CA ASP A 132 -7.97 -10.43 14.54
C ASP A 132 -7.81 -8.97 14.07
N GLU A 133 -8.64 -8.51 13.12
CA GLU A 133 -8.63 -7.14 12.60
C GLU A 133 -10.01 -6.49 12.80
N MET A 134 -10.89 -6.46 11.80
CA MET A 134 -12.19 -5.78 11.90
C MET A 134 -13.36 -6.72 12.28
N ASP A 135 -13.20 -8.04 12.12
CA ASP A 135 -14.14 -9.11 12.50
C ASP A 135 -15.59 -8.83 12.08
N ASN A 136 -15.81 -8.42 10.84
CA ASN A 136 -17.13 -8.04 10.34
C ASN A 136 -17.46 -8.79 9.04
N THR A 137 -18.70 -8.69 8.60
CA THR A 137 -19.15 -9.22 7.31
C THR A 137 -19.51 -8.08 6.36
N LEU A 138 -19.33 -8.31 5.05
CA LEU A 138 -19.69 -7.33 4.04
C LEU A 138 -21.17 -6.91 4.16
N ASP A 139 -22.07 -7.86 4.39
CA ASP A 139 -23.53 -7.59 4.51
C ASP A 139 -23.84 -6.68 5.72
N ALA A 140 -23.19 -6.91 6.85
CA ALA A 140 -23.36 -6.06 8.04
C ALA A 140 -22.81 -4.65 7.80
N VAL A 141 -21.67 -4.51 7.15
CA VAL A 141 -21.11 -3.22 6.73
C VAL A 141 -22.10 -2.50 5.81
N LEU A 142 -22.56 -3.13 4.75
CA LEU A 142 -23.48 -2.51 3.79
C LEU A 142 -24.81 -2.09 4.46
N LEU A 143 -25.32 -2.90 5.40
CA LEU A 143 -26.53 -2.55 6.15
C LEU A 143 -26.34 -1.28 6.99
N ARG A 144 -25.19 -1.14 7.67
CA ARG A 144 -24.86 0.06 8.46
C ARG A 144 -24.72 1.30 7.58
N LEU A 145 -24.02 1.18 6.45
CA LEU A 145 -23.84 2.27 5.49
C LEU A 145 -25.18 2.77 4.94
N ARG A 146 -26.11 1.84 4.59
CA ARG A 146 -27.46 2.19 4.12
C ARG A 146 -28.30 2.91 5.19
N ARG A 147 -28.07 2.64 6.47
CA ARG A 147 -28.78 3.28 7.61
C ARG A 147 -28.13 4.60 8.03
N SER A 148 -26.91 4.88 7.58
CA SER A 148 -26.22 6.12 7.87
C SER A 148 -26.90 7.32 7.19
N ARG A 149 -26.81 8.49 7.81
CA ARG A 149 -27.26 9.75 7.19
C ARG A 149 -26.25 10.27 6.15
N LEU A 150 -24.99 9.89 6.27
CA LEU A 150 -23.88 10.37 5.46
C LEU A 150 -23.76 9.60 4.14
N TYR A 151 -23.70 8.27 4.21
CA TYR A 151 -23.28 7.46 3.06
C TYR A 151 -24.24 7.46 1.88
N PRO A 152 -25.58 7.40 2.03
CA PRO A 152 -26.46 7.48 0.86
C PRO A 152 -26.19 8.70 -0.04
N GLU A 153 -25.87 9.86 0.55
CA GLU A 153 -25.55 11.08 -0.19
C GLU A 153 -24.16 11.03 -0.85
N LEU A 154 -23.17 10.49 -0.15
CA LEU A 154 -21.83 10.28 -0.74
C LEU A 154 -21.89 9.30 -1.90
N PHE A 155 -22.67 8.21 -1.80
CA PHE A 155 -22.88 7.29 -2.90
C PHE A 155 -23.64 7.94 -4.06
N ARG A 156 -24.64 8.76 -3.79
CA ARG A 156 -25.33 9.53 -4.85
C ARG A 156 -24.36 10.40 -5.63
N THR A 157 -23.50 11.13 -4.94
CA THR A 157 -22.50 11.99 -5.56
C THR A 157 -21.47 11.19 -6.37
N ALA A 158 -21.03 10.05 -5.85
CA ALA A 158 -19.98 9.23 -6.46
C ALA A 158 -20.48 8.30 -7.58
N TRP A 159 -21.74 7.83 -7.51
CA TRP A 159 -22.27 6.77 -8.37
C TRP A 159 -23.58 7.15 -9.07
N GLY A 160 -24.15 8.35 -8.82
CA GLY A 160 -25.34 8.87 -9.44
C GLY A 160 -26.66 8.51 -8.74
N ASP A 161 -26.62 7.58 -7.77
CA ASP A 161 -27.79 7.19 -6.96
C ASP A 161 -27.39 6.72 -5.56
N THR A 162 -28.36 6.49 -4.68
CA THR A 162 -28.16 6.08 -3.28
C THR A 162 -27.99 4.58 -3.07
N VAL A 163 -27.87 3.78 -4.15
CA VAL A 163 -27.77 2.32 -4.05
C VAL A 163 -26.36 1.92 -3.60
N ILE A 164 -26.26 1.34 -2.42
CA ILE A 164 -25.01 0.88 -1.83
C ILE A 164 -24.88 -0.63 -2.03
N THR A 165 -24.01 -1.02 -2.99
CA THR A 165 -23.65 -2.42 -3.27
C THR A 165 -22.23 -2.72 -2.80
N GLY A 166 -21.92 -4.01 -2.58
CA GLY A 166 -20.56 -4.44 -2.23
C GLY A 166 -19.52 -4.01 -3.28
N GLN A 167 -19.85 -4.12 -4.57
CA GLN A 167 -18.97 -3.69 -5.65
C GLN A 167 -18.66 -2.19 -5.59
N ARG A 168 -19.67 -1.32 -5.43
CA ARG A 168 -19.50 0.12 -5.35
C ARG A 168 -18.70 0.51 -4.09
N PHE A 169 -18.99 -0.12 -2.96
CA PHE A 169 -18.27 0.06 -1.71
C PHE A 169 -16.77 -0.23 -1.88
N LEU A 170 -16.44 -1.43 -2.36
CA LEU A 170 -15.06 -1.88 -2.53
C LEU A 170 -14.30 -1.04 -3.57
N LYS A 171 -14.92 -0.75 -4.70
CA LYS A 171 -14.34 0.11 -5.76
C LYS A 171 -14.09 1.54 -5.27
N SER A 172 -14.90 2.05 -4.35
CA SER A 172 -14.66 3.38 -3.79
C SER A 172 -13.43 3.40 -2.87
N ILE A 173 -13.25 2.38 -2.02
CA ILE A 173 -12.02 2.24 -1.21
C ILE A 173 -10.79 2.11 -2.12
N ALA A 174 -10.86 1.26 -3.15
CA ALA A 174 -9.80 1.11 -4.13
C ALA A 174 -9.48 2.42 -4.86
N ALA A 175 -10.50 3.22 -5.21
CA ALA A 175 -10.31 4.52 -5.85
C ALA A 175 -9.46 5.46 -4.98
N PHE A 176 -9.73 5.55 -3.67
CA PHE A 176 -8.87 6.31 -2.76
C PHE A 176 -7.46 5.72 -2.69
N MET A 177 -7.34 4.40 -2.50
CA MET A 177 -6.03 3.74 -2.38
C MET A 177 -5.15 3.89 -3.63
N THR A 178 -5.73 3.98 -4.84
CA THR A 178 -4.94 4.21 -6.06
C THR A 178 -4.36 5.62 -6.14
N THR A 179 -4.94 6.61 -5.44
CA THR A 179 -4.39 7.98 -5.39
C THR A 179 -3.21 8.13 -4.44
N LEU A 180 -2.92 7.13 -3.63
CA LEU A 180 -1.79 7.14 -2.70
C LEU A 180 -0.48 6.89 -3.48
N VAL A 181 0.03 7.92 -4.14
CA VAL A 181 1.23 7.84 -4.98
C VAL A 181 2.39 8.58 -4.32
N SER A 182 3.50 7.86 -4.06
CA SER A 182 4.74 8.40 -3.51
C SER A 182 5.82 8.40 -4.59
N ALA A 183 6.24 9.62 -5.01
CA ALA A 183 7.19 9.84 -6.11
C ALA A 183 7.93 11.19 -6.01
N GLU A 184 7.95 11.83 -4.82
CA GLU A 184 8.59 13.13 -4.57
C GLU A 184 9.71 13.06 -3.53
N ALA A 185 10.25 11.86 -3.30
CA ALA A 185 11.39 11.64 -2.42
C ALA A 185 12.67 12.32 -2.97
N ARG A 186 13.67 12.52 -2.11
CA ARG A 186 14.98 13.05 -2.52
C ARG A 186 15.60 12.25 -3.68
N TYR A 187 15.43 10.93 -3.67
CA TYR A 187 15.80 10.04 -4.78
C TYR A 187 15.13 10.45 -6.11
N ASP A 188 13.82 10.72 -6.10
CA ASP A 188 13.09 11.07 -7.32
C ASP A 188 13.57 12.41 -7.89
N LYS A 189 13.82 13.39 -7.02
CA LYS A 189 14.38 14.69 -7.40
C LYS A 189 15.78 14.56 -8.01
N MET A 190 16.62 13.69 -7.44
CA MET A 190 17.92 13.36 -8.03
C MET A 190 17.75 12.73 -9.41
N ARG A 191 16.84 11.78 -9.57
CA ARG A 191 16.59 11.12 -10.88
C ARG A 191 16.09 12.09 -11.95
N ARG A 192 15.40 13.17 -11.55
CA ARG A 192 14.97 14.26 -12.46
C ARG A 192 16.03 15.33 -12.69
N GLY A 193 17.20 15.22 -12.05
CA GLY A 193 18.28 16.19 -12.17
C GLY A 193 18.07 17.49 -11.40
N GLU A 194 17.11 17.51 -10.46
CA GLU A 194 16.79 18.69 -9.63
C GLU A 194 17.81 18.92 -8.51
N LEU A 195 18.50 17.86 -8.09
CA LEU A 195 19.55 17.89 -7.08
C LEU A 195 20.57 16.76 -7.30
N ALA A 196 21.71 16.83 -6.62
CA ALA A 196 22.69 15.76 -6.56
C ALA A 196 22.65 15.06 -5.20
N PHE A 197 23.07 13.81 -5.15
CA PHE A 197 23.37 13.11 -3.92
C PHE A 197 24.65 13.65 -3.28
N THR A 198 24.75 13.58 -1.97
CA THR A 198 26.02 13.73 -1.25
C THR A 198 26.93 12.55 -1.57
N PRO A 199 28.26 12.67 -1.36
CA PRO A 199 29.18 11.54 -1.56
C PRO A 199 28.77 10.29 -0.78
N GLN A 200 28.20 10.44 0.41
CA GLN A 200 27.73 9.34 1.24
C GLN A 200 26.47 8.68 0.64
N GLU A 201 25.49 9.47 0.22
CA GLU A 201 24.27 8.97 -0.45
C GLU A 201 24.62 8.26 -1.76
N GLU A 202 25.58 8.79 -2.53
CA GLU A 202 26.04 8.21 -3.80
C GLU A 202 26.72 6.85 -3.59
N ASN A 203 27.59 6.73 -2.57
CA ASN A 203 28.19 5.46 -2.22
C ASN A 203 27.12 4.45 -1.74
N GLY A 204 26.18 4.90 -0.91
CA GLY A 204 25.02 4.08 -0.48
C GLY A 204 24.17 3.62 -1.65
N TYR A 205 23.93 4.48 -2.65
CA TYR A 205 23.21 4.13 -3.87
C TYR A 205 23.95 3.08 -4.69
N ARG A 206 25.26 3.20 -4.84
CA ARG A 206 26.09 2.18 -5.50
C ARG A 206 25.97 0.82 -4.79
N LEU A 207 26.05 0.79 -3.45
CA LEU A 207 25.88 -0.42 -2.66
C LEU A 207 24.48 -1.02 -2.80
N PHE A 208 23.45 -0.19 -2.76
CA PHE A 208 22.08 -0.60 -3.01
C PHE A 208 21.92 -1.29 -4.37
N ARG A 209 22.42 -0.68 -5.44
CA ARG A 209 22.36 -1.26 -6.79
C ARG A 209 23.08 -2.58 -6.88
N GLN A 210 24.20 -2.73 -6.17
CA GLN A 210 24.99 -3.95 -6.17
C GLN A 210 24.32 -5.10 -5.41
N HIS A 211 23.66 -4.81 -4.29
CA HIS A 211 23.23 -5.84 -3.35
C HIS A 211 21.72 -5.98 -3.16
N CYS A 212 20.94 -4.94 -3.44
CA CYS A 212 19.52 -4.88 -3.08
C CYS A 212 18.59 -4.79 -4.29
N ASN A 213 19.06 -4.22 -5.42
CA ASN A 213 18.22 -3.89 -6.58
C ASN A 213 17.67 -5.11 -7.34
N ALA A 214 18.20 -6.31 -7.12
CA ALA A 214 17.65 -7.53 -7.70
C ALA A 214 16.20 -7.79 -7.22
N CYS A 215 15.95 -7.57 -5.93
CA CYS A 215 14.64 -7.71 -5.30
C CYS A 215 13.93 -6.36 -5.18
N HIS A 216 14.61 -5.32 -4.70
CA HIS A 216 14.06 -3.98 -4.48
C HIS A 216 14.29 -3.08 -5.69
N ARG A 217 13.70 -3.46 -6.84
CA ARG A 217 13.94 -2.84 -8.15
C ARG A 217 13.43 -1.40 -8.23
N GLU A 218 14.29 -0.51 -8.70
CA GLU A 218 13.94 0.87 -9.04
C GLU A 218 12.88 0.94 -10.17
N PRO A 219 12.03 1.97 -10.21
CA PRO A 219 11.89 3.10 -9.27
C PRO A 219 10.92 2.81 -8.13
N LEU A 220 10.23 1.68 -8.13
CA LEU A 220 9.26 1.28 -7.11
C LEU A 220 9.94 0.69 -5.87
N PHE A 221 11.23 0.38 -5.95
CA PHE A 221 12.02 -0.28 -4.91
C PHE A 221 11.41 -1.61 -4.44
N THR A 222 10.79 -2.31 -5.36
CA THR A 222 10.26 -3.66 -5.26
C THR A 222 10.11 -4.28 -6.64
N ASN A 223 10.21 -5.59 -6.72
CA ASN A 223 9.83 -6.36 -7.92
C ASN A 223 8.49 -7.08 -7.73
N TYR A 224 7.84 -6.91 -6.56
CA TYR A 224 6.62 -7.59 -6.12
C TYR A 224 6.70 -9.13 -6.13
N ALA A 225 7.87 -9.72 -6.38
CA ALA A 225 8.06 -11.17 -6.29
C ALA A 225 7.98 -11.64 -4.83
N PHE A 226 7.82 -12.95 -4.67
CA PHE A 226 7.86 -13.59 -3.36
C PHE A 226 9.25 -14.13 -3.10
N ALA A 227 9.77 -13.89 -1.90
CA ALA A 227 11.12 -14.25 -1.52
C ALA A 227 11.19 -14.70 -0.06
N ASN A 228 12.05 -15.66 0.22
CA ASN A 228 12.48 -15.98 1.57
C ASN A 228 13.78 -15.20 1.86
N ASN A 229 13.70 -14.25 2.77
CA ASN A 229 14.83 -13.40 3.15
C ASN A 229 15.71 -13.96 4.26
N GLY A 230 15.59 -15.26 4.56
CA GLY A 230 16.39 -15.92 5.59
C GLY A 230 16.08 -15.47 7.02
N LEU A 231 14.91 -14.90 7.26
CA LEU A 231 14.48 -14.50 8.59
C LEU A 231 14.12 -15.77 9.40
N PRO A 232 14.65 -15.92 10.63
CA PRO A 232 14.30 -17.05 11.49
C PRO A 232 12.78 -17.10 11.73
N PRO A 233 12.11 -18.26 11.56
CA PRO A 233 10.69 -18.39 11.89
C PRO A 233 10.44 -18.00 13.36
N ASP A 234 9.35 -17.28 13.61
CA ASP A 234 8.86 -17.08 14.98
C ASP A 234 8.24 -18.39 15.46
N THR A 235 8.78 -18.94 16.55
CA THR A 235 8.28 -20.20 17.11
C THR A 235 7.01 -20.05 17.94
N LEU A 236 6.72 -18.82 18.41
CA LEU A 236 5.50 -18.52 19.18
C LEU A 236 4.32 -18.17 18.25
N VAL A 237 4.62 -17.55 17.11
CA VAL A 237 3.62 -17.17 16.11
C VAL A 237 4.10 -17.63 14.72
N PRO A 238 3.99 -18.94 14.44
CA PRO A 238 4.49 -19.48 13.18
C PRO A 238 3.69 -18.96 11.98
N ASP A 239 4.40 -18.47 10.96
CA ASP A 239 3.82 -18.04 9.69
C ASP A 239 4.56 -18.70 8.52
N ALA A 240 3.86 -19.54 7.78
CA ALA A 240 4.41 -20.23 6.63
C ALA A 240 4.50 -19.38 5.36
N GLY A 241 4.14 -18.09 5.42
CA GLY A 241 4.15 -17.18 4.28
C GLY A 241 3.23 -17.64 3.14
N ARG A 242 3.69 -17.49 1.89
CA ARG A 242 2.93 -17.82 0.68
C ARG A 242 2.47 -19.28 0.61
N TYR A 243 3.15 -20.19 1.28
CA TYR A 243 2.68 -21.58 1.39
C TYR A 243 1.23 -21.69 1.91
N ARG A 244 0.78 -20.75 2.73
CA ARG A 244 -0.62 -20.73 3.21
C ARG A 244 -1.63 -20.59 2.06
N VAL A 245 -1.24 -19.93 0.98
CA VAL A 245 -2.06 -19.67 -0.21
C VAL A 245 -1.90 -20.79 -1.23
N THR A 246 -0.66 -21.12 -1.60
CA THR A 246 -0.37 -22.00 -2.75
C THR A 246 -0.32 -23.48 -2.39
N ARG A 247 -0.01 -23.83 -1.14
CA ARG A 247 0.28 -25.18 -0.66
C ARG A 247 1.50 -25.85 -1.33
N ALA A 248 2.26 -25.09 -2.09
CA ALA A 248 3.50 -25.54 -2.71
C ALA A 248 4.67 -25.39 -1.73
N SER A 249 5.44 -26.46 -1.48
CA SER A 249 6.53 -26.45 -0.51
C SER A 249 7.64 -25.43 -0.84
N VAL A 250 7.84 -25.15 -2.13
CA VAL A 250 8.79 -24.12 -2.61
C VAL A 250 8.45 -22.73 -2.11
N ASP A 251 7.19 -22.45 -1.82
CA ASP A 251 6.70 -21.14 -1.35
C ASP A 251 6.73 -20.99 0.18
N SER A 252 7.29 -21.97 0.88
CA SER A 252 7.42 -21.92 2.34
C SER A 252 8.30 -20.74 2.78
N LEU A 253 7.81 -19.97 3.76
CA LEU A 253 8.46 -18.78 4.30
C LEU A 253 8.77 -17.70 3.25
N GLN A 254 8.10 -17.74 2.09
CA GLN A 254 8.18 -16.66 1.13
C GLN A 254 7.14 -15.59 1.44
N PHE A 255 7.59 -14.34 1.37
CA PHE A 255 6.77 -13.14 1.53
C PHE A 255 7.01 -12.20 0.35
N LYS A 256 6.01 -11.42 0.00
CA LYS A 256 6.15 -10.44 -1.06
C LYS A 256 7.23 -9.41 -0.70
N VAL A 257 8.14 -9.16 -1.64
CA VAL A 257 9.18 -8.12 -1.50
C VAL A 257 8.50 -6.76 -1.35
N PRO A 258 8.60 -6.09 -0.19
CA PRO A 258 7.98 -4.78 0.00
C PRO A 258 8.75 -3.68 -0.73
N SER A 259 8.08 -2.57 -1.02
CA SER A 259 8.77 -1.36 -1.45
C SER A 259 9.63 -0.80 -0.31
N LEU A 260 10.82 -0.27 -0.63
CA LEU A 260 11.65 0.46 0.33
C LEU A 260 11.35 1.98 0.33
N ARG A 261 10.43 2.46 -0.52
CA ARG A 261 9.98 3.86 -0.44
C ARG A 261 9.40 4.12 0.94
N ASN A 262 9.65 5.30 1.47
CA ASN A 262 9.18 5.71 2.79
C ASN A 262 9.62 4.79 3.95
N VAL A 263 10.70 4.03 3.77
CA VAL A 263 11.16 3.07 4.76
C VAL A 263 11.49 3.72 6.11
N GLU A 264 11.86 5.01 6.14
CA GLU A 264 12.05 5.78 7.36
C GLU A 264 10.78 5.90 8.20
N TYR A 265 9.60 6.01 7.55
CA TYR A 265 8.32 6.23 8.21
C TYR A 265 7.57 4.92 8.52
N SER A 266 7.90 3.81 7.84
CA SER A 266 7.14 2.57 7.86
C SER A 266 7.78 1.47 8.72
N TYR A 267 8.48 1.84 9.78
CA TYR A 267 8.92 0.86 10.79
C TYR A 267 7.70 0.35 11.59
N PRO A 268 7.79 -0.80 12.31
CA PRO A 268 8.87 -1.76 12.33
C PRO A 268 8.93 -2.62 11.05
N TYR A 269 10.08 -3.22 10.80
CA TYR A 269 10.41 -3.91 9.56
C TYR A 269 10.18 -5.42 9.64
N MET A 270 10.14 -6.05 8.48
CA MET A 270 9.83 -7.44 8.21
C MET A 270 8.32 -7.72 8.28
N HIS A 271 7.93 -8.91 7.80
CA HIS A 271 6.51 -9.28 7.76
C HIS A 271 5.84 -9.38 9.15
N ASP A 272 6.64 -9.55 10.20
CA ASP A 272 6.21 -9.68 11.59
C ASP A 272 6.63 -8.50 12.49
N GLY A 273 7.27 -7.47 11.90
CA GLY A 273 7.62 -6.25 12.61
C GLY A 273 8.74 -6.37 13.64
N ARG A 274 9.58 -7.41 13.58
CA ARG A 274 10.58 -7.68 14.64
C ARG A 274 11.75 -6.71 14.72
N PHE A 275 12.08 -5.99 13.65
CA PHE A 275 13.16 -5.01 13.65
C PHE A 275 12.61 -3.58 13.68
N ARG A 276 13.13 -2.77 14.57
CA ARG A 276 12.69 -1.38 14.75
C ARG A 276 13.58 -0.37 14.04
N THR A 277 14.77 -0.75 13.62
CA THR A 277 15.76 0.14 13.00
C THR A 277 16.30 -0.42 11.69
N LEU A 278 16.65 0.47 10.75
CA LEU A 278 17.33 0.08 9.50
C LEU A 278 18.69 -0.59 9.77
N THR A 279 19.35 -0.21 10.86
CA THR A 279 20.60 -0.86 11.29
C THR A 279 20.40 -2.35 11.59
N GLU A 280 19.30 -2.73 12.24
CA GLU A 280 18.96 -4.14 12.49
C GLU A 280 18.69 -4.89 11.19
N VAL A 281 17.96 -4.27 10.25
CA VAL A 281 17.68 -4.81 8.92
C VAL A 281 18.98 -5.05 8.14
N ILE A 282 19.86 -4.05 8.07
CA ILE A 282 21.16 -4.17 7.37
C ILE A 282 22.05 -5.22 8.03
N ARG A 283 22.03 -5.31 9.36
CA ARG A 283 22.76 -6.35 10.10
C ARG A 283 22.22 -7.74 9.77
N HIS A 284 20.92 -7.93 9.67
CA HIS A 284 20.30 -9.19 9.27
C HIS A 284 20.85 -9.66 7.92
N TYR A 285 20.82 -8.80 6.89
CA TYR A 285 21.34 -9.15 5.57
C TYR A 285 22.86 -9.31 5.52
N SER A 286 23.60 -8.72 6.46
CA SER A 286 25.07 -8.78 6.51
C SER A 286 25.63 -10.00 7.27
N GLY A 287 24.80 -10.76 7.98
CA GLY A 287 25.32 -11.89 8.77
C GLY A 287 24.28 -12.62 9.61
N GLY A 288 23.00 -12.19 9.57
CA GLY A 288 21.91 -12.81 10.35
C GLY A 288 21.02 -13.76 9.55
N LEU A 289 21.36 -14.06 8.29
CA LEU A 289 20.56 -14.93 7.44
C LEU A 289 20.58 -16.37 7.91
N GLN A 290 19.40 -16.98 8.04
CA GLN A 290 19.32 -18.44 8.20
C GLN A 290 19.43 -19.13 6.84
N SER A 291 20.37 -20.06 6.73
CA SER A 291 20.48 -20.95 5.57
C SER A 291 19.33 -21.95 5.57
N GLY A 292 18.78 -22.24 4.38
CA GLY A 292 17.73 -23.23 4.21
C GLY A 292 17.41 -23.48 2.73
N THR A 293 16.65 -24.52 2.45
CA THR A 293 16.32 -24.94 1.07
C THR A 293 15.47 -23.91 0.33
N CYS A 294 14.69 -23.10 1.04
CA CYS A 294 13.81 -22.08 0.47
C CYS A 294 14.41 -20.67 0.49
N LEU A 295 15.67 -20.49 0.95
CA LEU A 295 16.34 -19.18 0.93
C LEU A 295 16.48 -18.68 -0.51
N SER A 296 16.14 -17.41 -0.73
CA SER A 296 16.24 -16.79 -2.06
C SER A 296 17.68 -16.87 -2.59
N PRO A 297 17.86 -17.19 -3.89
CA PRO A 297 19.20 -17.41 -4.48
C PRO A 297 20.16 -16.24 -4.28
N GLU A 298 19.65 -15.01 -4.32
CA GLU A 298 20.40 -13.78 -4.14
C GLU A 298 21.01 -13.63 -2.74
N LEU A 299 20.45 -14.35 -1.76
CA LEU A 299 20.87 -14.30 -0.35
C LEU A 299 21.68 -15.52 0.12
N ARG A 300 22.03 -16.42 -0.80
CA ARG A 300 22.85 -17.61 -0.43
C ARG A 300 24.23 -17.25 0.09
N LYS A 301 24.69 -16.05 -0.17
CA LYS A 301 25.90 -15.46 0.43
C LYS A 301 25.50 -14.19 1.17
N PRO A 302 25.94 -14.02 2.43
CA PRO A 302 25.73 -12.78 3.17
C PRO A 302 26.32 -11.59 2.42
N ILE A 303 25.65 -10.45 2.54
CA ILE A 303 26.11 -9.19 1.94
C ILE A 303 27.23 -8.66 2.83
N ALA A 304 28.48 -8.73 2.33
CA ALA A 304 29.64 -8.22 3.06
C ALA A 304 29.69 -6.69 2.96
N LEU A 305 29.51 -5.99 4.06
CA LEU A 305 29.58 -4.52 4.17
C LEU A 305 30.47 -4.13 5.36
N SER A 306 31.38 -3.17 5.14
CA SER A 306 32.12 -2.54 6.23
C SER A 306 31.17 -1.74 7.14
N PRO A 307 31.60 -1.33 8.33
CA PRO A 307 30.81 -0.42 9.18
C PRO A 307 30.41 0.88 8.46
N GLU A 308 31.31 1.48 7.71
CA GLU A 308 31.11 2.71 6.94
C GLU A 308 30.09 2.47 5.80
N GLU A 309 30.23 1.38 5.05
CA GLU A 309 29.30 1.03 3.98
C GLU A 309 27.87 0.77 4.49
N LYS A 310 27.70 0.27 5.70
CA LYS A 310 26.36 0.14 6.33
C LYS A 310 25.72 1.49 6.60
N VAL A 311 26.52 2.47 7.04
CA VAL A 311 26.05 3.85 7.27
C VAL A 311 25.71 4.53 5.94
N ASP A 312 26.53 4.34 4.91
CA ASP A 312 26.28 4.89 3.57
C ASP A 312 25.01 4.30 2.94
N LEU A 313 24.83 2.97 3.05
CA LEU A 313 23.61 2.30 2.59
C LEU A 313 22.37 2.84 3.31
N GLN A 314 22.46 3.06 4.64
CA GLN A 314 21.38 3.67 5.40
C GLN A 314 21.09 5.10 4.94
N ALA A 315 22.13 5.91 4.69
CA ALA A 315 21.97 7.27 4.18
C ALA A 315 21.22 7.28 2.84
N PHE A 316 21.55 6.35 1.94
CA PHE A 316 20.78 6.20 0.69
C PHE A 316 19.32 5.81 0.95
N LEU A 317 19.05 4.82 1.82
CA LEU A 317 17.68 4.38 2.11
C LEU A 317 16.82 5.53 2.64
N LEU A 318 17.38 6.46 3.40
CA LEU A 318 16.68 7.66 3.86
C LEU A 318 16.33 8.64 2.73
N THR A 319 17.05 8.61 1.59
CA THR A 319 16.67 9.40 0.40
C THR A 319 15.37 8.96 -0.24
N LEU A 320 14.82 7.80 0.14
CA LEU A 320 13.55 7.25 -0.35
C LEU A 320 12.33 7.80 0.42
N SER A 321 12.56 8.65 1.42
CA SER A 321 11.52 9.28 2.24
C SER A 321 10.85 10.42 1.48
N ASP A 322 9.55 10.32 1.33
CA ASP A 322 8.69 11.28 0.63
C ASP A 322 7.79 12.02 1.63
N SER A 323 8.31 13.11 2.20
CA SER A 323 7.56 13.92 3.16
C SER A 323 6.35 14.61 2.52
N ALA A 324 6.40 14.90 1.21
CA ALA A 324 5.26 15.48 0.50
C ALA A 324 4.08 14.50 0.43
N PHE A 325 4.36 13.21 0.32
CA PHE A 325 3.34 12.14 0.39
C PHE A 325 2.82 11.97 1.82
N VAL A 326 3.71 11.80 2.79
CA VAL A 326 3.35 11.49 4.20
C VAL A 326 2.54 12.61 4.85
N PHE A 327 2.87 13.87 4.57
CA PHE A 327 2.18 15.04 5.15
C PHE A 327 1.17 15.69 4.20
N ASN A 328 0.74 14.97 3.15
CA ASN A 328 -0.28 15.47 2.23
C ASN A 328 -1.66 15.53 2.90
N ARG A 329 -2.23 16.74 2.98
CA ARG A 329 -3.56 16.96 3.56
C ARG A 329 -4.69 16.22 2.83
N ALA A 330 -4.53 15.95 1.54
CA ALA A 330 -5.51 15.16 0.78
C ALA A 330 -5.59 13.71 1.28
N HIS A 331 -4.55 13.21 1.95
CA HIS A 331 -4.52 11.87 2.53
C HIS A 331 -5.05 11.82 3.97
N ALA A 332 -5.16 12.96 4.67
CA ALA A 332 -5.56 13.03 6.07
C ALA A 332 -7.06 12.72 6.29
N PHE A 333 -7.47 12.57 7.54
CA PHE A 333 -8.87 12.38 7.93
C PHE A 333 -9.79 13.45 7.28
N PRO A 334 -10.86 13.06 6.57
CA PRO A 334 -11.76 13.98 5.86
C PRO A 334 -12.75 14.66 6.81
N ARG A 335 -12.24 15.55 7.63
CA ARG A 335 -13.00 16.22 8.69
C ARG A 335 -14.26 16.92 8.19
N GLU A 336 -14.17 17.50 7.00
CA GLU A 336 -15.24 18.22 6.33
C GLU A 336 -16.43 17.33 5.97
N LEU A 337 -16.19 16.04 5.66
CA LEU A 337 -17.26 15.09 5.33
C LEU A 337 -18.01 14.61 6.56
N PHE A 338 -17.35 14.50 7.73
CA PHE A 338 -17.96 14.01 8.95
C PHE A 338 -18.55 15.13 9.82
N PHE A 339 -18.01 16.34 9.77
CA PHE A 339 -18.35 17.44 10.68
C PHE A 339 -18.72 18.75 9.96
N GLY A 340 -18.65 18.82 8.64
CA GLY A 340 -18.88 20.03 7.85
C GLY A 340 -20.34 20.45 7.64
N GLY A 341 -21.29 19.77 8.25
CA GLY A 341 -22.73 20.02 8.16
C GLY A 341 -23.34 20.73 9.37
N LYS A 342 -22.56 21.53 10.12
CA LYS A 342 -23.09 22.36 11.23
C LYS A 342 -22.92 23.83 10.93
#